data_f89f66d2684a83ce6c2557d35ae59b81
#
_entry.id   f89f66d2684a83ce6c2557d35ae59b81
#
_cell.length_a   1.000
_cell.length_b   1.000
_cell.length_c   1.000
_cell.angle_alpha   90.00
_cell.angle_beta   90.00
_cell.angle_gamma   90.00
#
_symmetry.space_group_name_H-M   'P 1'
#
loop_
_entity.id
_entity.type
_entity.pdbx_description
1 polymer ?
#
loop_
_entity_poly.entity_id
_entity_poly.type
_entity_poly.pdbx_seq_one_letter_code
_entity_poly.pdbx_strand_id
1 'polypeptide(L)'
;MSKVKSITKKSTQEVRTIDTSLINKEEVFKMLALAEATGLPCLLVGAPGVAKTKTIIDYAKAWLNRDGNMTAEDFANKIYILETDEGTKASEIKGMPDLGKLFTDNKYELNTPIADAEIVIINEVDKASSGIRNAMLGVMNEKFLFNGKHKIPCKWKLFVATCNEIPKDETGSPFWDRFMLKMTVNRVSAGELAKYFSKGARNYREKFSIGVPSKQEIESLEVPANKLEKYLEVGYQHSSDRTLTFVPSLTKAVSYIWDISLDKALVKTAQIMISQNAGSELQNKLMSPEVKAVMSKVEMLHSHSSNEQLELAIAEIESLINTYTSRGIMDEGQVDEIELSMQYILQNHPARETQVTEDFEAMMSEAEVFADVALQNGYVGLKNGSSNPF
;
A
#
# COMPACT_ATOMS: atom_id res chain seq x y z
N MET A 1 -29.81 -2.89 -18.59
CA MET A 1 -29.19 -4.17 -18.20
C MET A 1 -27.87 -4.29 -18.95
N SER A 2 -26.80 -3.77 -18.38
CA SER A 2 -25.43 -3.91 -18.90
C SER A 2 -24.73 -4.91 -17.97
N LYS A 3 -24.54 -6.14 -18.49
CA LYS A 3 -23.76 -7.17 -17.81
C LYS A 3 -22.34 -6.66 -17.60
N VAL A 4 -21.98 -6.42 -16.35
CA VAL A 4 -20.57 -6.35 -15.93
C VAL A 4 -19.96 -7.69 -16.33
N LYS A 5 -19.17 -7.70 -17.40
CA LYS A 5 -18.38 -8.87 -17.76
C LYS A 5 -17.36 -9.08 -16.65
N SER A 6 -17.55 -10.13 -15.87
CA SER A 6 -16.46 -10.71 -15.07
C SER A 6 -15.28 -10.89 -16.02
N ILE A 7 -14.17 -10.25 -15.70
CA ILE A 7 -12.92 -10.37 -16.46
C ILE A 7 -12.46 -11.81 -16.31
N THR A 8 -12.84 -12.65 -17.27
CA THR A 8 -12.33 -14.02 -17.35
C THR A 8 -10.83 -13.95 -17.65
N LYS A 9 -10.03 -14.26 -16.64
CA LYS A 9 -8.58 -14.46 -16.71
C LYS A 9 -8.23 -15.43 -17.84
N LYS A 10 -7.75 -14.89 -18.98
CA LYS A 10 -6.92 -15.62 -19.97
C LYS A 10 -6.12 -14.60 -20.78
N SER A 11 -5.09 -14.04 -20.19
CA SER A 11 -3.94 -13.48 -20.89
C SER A 11 -2.68 -13.91 -20.13
N THR A 12 -1.57 -13.98 -20.80
CA THR A 12 -0.26 -14.35 -20.26
C THR A 12 0.19 -13.32 -19.20
N GLN A 13 -0.38 -13.43 -18.00
CA GLN A 13 -0.04 -12.60 -16.86
C GLN A 13 1.42 -12.81 -16.48
N GLU A 14 2.23 -11.77 -16.50
CA GLU A 14 3.50 -11.82 -15.81
C GLU A 14 3.24 -11.76 -14.29
N VAL A 15 3.52 -12.84 -13.59
CA VAL A 15 3.40 -12.93 -12.14
C VAL A 15 4.77 -12.83 -11.52
N ARG A 16 4.93 -11.91 -10.56
CA ARG A 16 6.13 -11.83 -9.73
C ARG A 16 5.95 -12.68 -8.49
N THR A 17 6.67 -13.80 -8.42
CA THR A 17 6.72 -14.63 -7.21
C THR A 17 7.92 -14.19 -6.37
N ILE A 18 7.64 -13.56 -5.23
CA ILE A 18 8.65 -12.99 -4.34
C ILE A 18 8.77 -13.88 -3.12
N ASP A 19 9.94 -14.48 -2.91
CA ASP A 19 10.30 -15.23 -1.71
C ASP A 19 11.14 -14.33 -0.80
N THR A 20 10.60 -14.00 0.38
CA THR A 20 11.25 -13.05 1.29
C THR A 20 11.24 -13.54 2.72
N SER A 21 12.23 -13.09 3.49
CA SER A 21 12.24 -13.23 4.96
C SER A 21 11.55 -12.06 5.68
N LEU A 22 10.97 -11.12 4.95
CA LEU A 22 10.30 -9.95 5.50
C LEU A 22 8.83 -10.26 5.79
N ILE A 23 8.28 -9.60 6.80
CA ILE A 23 6.88 -9.73 7.22
C ILE A 23 6.08 -8.54 6.71
N ASN A 24 4.81 -8.78 6.33
CA ASN A 24 3.84 -7.73 6.02
C ASN A 24 4.36 -6.71 5.00
N LYS A 25 4.88 -7.20 3.85
CA LYS A 25 5.41 -6.35 2.78
C LYS A 25 4.60 -6.44 1.48
N GLU A 26 3.45 -7.11 1.49
CA GLU A 26 2.62 -7.28 0.29
C GLU A 26 2.25 -5.96 -0.38
N GLU A 27 1.78 -4.98 0.41
CA GLU A 27 1.42 -3.66 -0.12
C GLU A 27 2.62 -2.92 -0.74
N VAL A 28 3.83 -3.09 -0.17
CA VAL A 28 5.03 -2.52 -0.77
C VAL A 28 5.36 -3.21 -2.08
N PHE A 29 5.24 -4.54 -2.16
CA PHE A 29 5.44 -5.28 -3.40
C PHE A 29 4.41 -4.90 -4.48
N LYS A 30 3.15 -4.70 -4.12
CA LYS A 30 2.11 -4.18 -5.04
C LYS A 30 2.46 -2.79 -5.55
N MET A 31 3.00 -1.92 -4.69
CA MET A 31 3.46 -0.59 -5.10
C MET A 31 4.64 -0.67 -6.08
N LEU A 32 5.60 -1.57 -5.86
CA LEU A 32 6.71 -1.79 -6.78
C LEU A 32 6.23 -2.36 -8.13
N ALA A 33 5.24 -3.26 -8.10
CA ALA A 33 4.59 -3.78 -9.31
C ALA A 33 3.86 -2.65 -10.08
N LEU A 34 3.24 -1.72 -9.38
CA LEU A 34 2.62 -0.54 -9.97
C LEU A 34 3.66 0.37 -10.64
N ALA A 35 4.80 0.60 -9.98
CA ALA A 35 5.91 1.38 -10.54
C ALA A 35 6.49 0.70 -11.80
N GLU A 36 6.64 -0.63 -11.79
CA GLU A 36 7.08 -1.41 -12.96
C GLU A 36 6.07 -1.30 -14.11
N ALA A 37 4.78 -1.54 -13.85
CA ALA A 37 3.73 -1.55 -14.86
C ALA A 37 3.53 -0.18 -15.53
N THR A 38 3.69 0.90 -14.77
CA THR A 38 3.46 2.27 -15.23
C THR A 38 4.73 2.98 -15.69
N GLY A 39 5.90 2.49 -15.28
CA GLY A 39 7.19 3.16 -15.53
C GLY A 39 7.32 4.50 -14.81
N LEU A 40 6.58 4.70 -13.72
CA LEU A 40 6.61 5.92 -12.91
C LEU A 40 7.59 5.77 -11.74
N PRO A 41 8.34 6.85 -11.39
CA PRO A 41 9.21 6.84 -10.23
C PRO A 41 8.43 6.65 -8.93
N CYS A 42 8.95 5.76 -8.06
CA CYS A 42 8.37 5.42 -6.76
C CYS A 42 9.25 5.91 -5.60
N LEU A 43 8.63 6.46 -4.57
CA LEU A 43 9.27 6.87 -3.32
C LEU A 43 8.71 6.06 -2.15
N LEU A 44 9.59 5.35 -1.45
CA LEU A 44 9.27 4.67 -0.20
C LEU A 44 9.77 5.52 0.99
N VAL A 45 8.83 6.03 1.75
CA VAL A 45 9.08 6.87 2.94
C VAL A 45 8.93 6.04 4.21
N GLY A 46 9.83 6.15 5.18
CA GLY A 46 9.64 5.46 6.45
C GLY A 46 10.89 5.44 7.32
N ALA A 47 10.72 5.16 8.58
CA ALA A 47 11.80 5.15 9.57
C ALA A 47 12.98 4.25 9.17
N PRO A 48 14.18 4.51 9.68
CA PRO A 48 15.29 3.57 9.55
C PRO A 48 14.92 2.18 10.07
N GLY A 49 15.43 1.13 9.41
CA GLY A 49 15.24 -0.25 9.85
C GLY A 49 13.91 -0.91 9.47
N VAL A 50 12.98 -0.23 8.75
CA VAL A 50 11.74 -0.85 8.27
C VAL A 50 11.93 -1.71 7.00
N ALA A 51 13.17 -1.99 6.62
CA ALA A 51 13.58 -2.85 5.51
C ALA A 51 13.20 -2.34 4.10
N LYS A 52 13.14 -1.02 3.86
CA LYS A 52 12.83 -0.43 2.55
C LYS A 52 13.70 -1.01 1.42
N THR A 53 15.02 -0.86 1.53
CA THR A 53 16.00 -1.32 0.52
C THR A 53 15.92 -2.84 0.32
N LYS A 54 15.82 -3.63 1.39
CA LYS A 54 15.71 -5.10 1.30
C LYS A 54 14.45 -5.51 0.53
N THR A 55 13.33 -4.83 0.76
CA THR A 55 12.07 -5.10 0.05
C THR A 55 12.22 -4.84 -1.46
N ILE A 56 12.88 -3.75 -1.84
CA ILE A 56 13.15 -3.42 -3.25
C ILE A 56 14.05 -4.49 -3.89
N ILE A 57 15.10 -4.91 -3.19
CA ILE A 57 16.04 -5.93 -3.68
C ILE A 57 15.33 -7.29 -3.85
N ASP A 58 14.48 -7.69 -2.92
CA ASP A 58 13.75 -8.96 -3.02
C ASP A 58 12.77 -8.93 -4.22
N TYR A 59 12.10 -7.80 -4.46
CA TYR A 59 11.29 -7.60 -5.67
C TYR A 59 12.13 -7.64 -6.95
N ALA A 60 13.24 -6.93 -6.98
CA ALA A 60 14.15 -6.89 -8.12
C ALA A 60 14.70 -8.28 -8.49
N LYS A 61 15.04 -9.10 -7.48
CA LYS A 61 15.45 -10.49 -7.69
C LYS A 61 14.34 -11.32 -8.33
N ALA A 62 13.13 -11.22 -7.82
CA ALA A 62 11.99 -11.95 -8.38
C ALA A 62 11.70 -11.53 -9.82
N TRP A 63 11.83 -10.25 -10.13
CA TRP A 63 11.62 -9.73 -11.48
C TRP A 63 12.70 -10.15 -12.46
N LEU A 64 13.97 -9.94 -12.11
CA LEU A 64 15.08 -10.21 -13.01
C LEU A 64 15.33 -11.72 -13.20
N ASN A 65 15.07 -12.53 -12.18
CA ASN A 65 15.26 -13.99 -12.23
C ASN A 65 13.99 -14.76 -12.67
N ARG A 66 13.06 -14.12 -13.35
CA ARG A 66 11.80 -14.75 -13.81
C ARG A 66 12.03 -16.01 -14.66
N ASP A 67 13.12 -16.06 -15.42
CA ASP A 67 13.46 -17.18 -16.28
C ASP A 67 14.38 -18.23 -15.59
N GLY A 68 14.72 -18.01 -14.29
CA GLY A 68 15.52 -18.95 -13.48
C GLY A 68 17.00 -19.05 -13.81
N ASN A 69 17.50 -18.25 -14.75
CA ASN A 69 18.87 -18.38 -15.30
C ASN A 69 19.77 -17.17 -15.00
N MET A 70 19.40 -16.29 -14.08
CA MET A 70 20.17 -15.08 -13.83
C MET A 70 21.40 -15.36 -12.96
N THR A 71 22.56 -14.95 -13.44
CA THR A 71 23.80 -14.99 -12.66
C THR A 71 23.91 -13.79 -11.72
N ALA A 72 24.79 -13.88 -10.72
CA ALA A 72 25.06 -12.74 -9.82
C ALA A 72 25.65 -11.54 -10.58
N GLU A 73 26.42 -11.78 -11.63
CA GLU A 73 27.02 -10.75 -12.49
C GLU A 73 25.93 -10.05 -13.34
N ASP A 74 25.02 -10.82 -13.95
CA ASP A 74 23.90 -10.26 -14.69
C ASP A 74 23.01 -9.40 -13.78
N PHE A 75 22.79 -9.85 -12.55
CA PHE A 75 22.04 -9.08 -11.56
C PHE A 75 22.75 -7.75 -11.25
N ALA A 76 24.06 -7.79 -10.99
CA ALA A 76 24.84 -6.59 -10.70
C ALA A 76 24.85 -5.60 -11.88
N ASN A 77 24.90 -6.09 -13.13
CA ASN A 77 24.91 -5.25 -14.33
C ASN A 77 23.56 -4.60 -14.66
N LYS A 78 22.44 -5.19 -14.16
CA LYS A 78 21.09 -4.69 -14.43
C LYS A 78 20.53 -3.77 -13.35
N ILE A 79 21.18 -3.71 -12.20
CA ILE A 79 20.74 -2.87 -11.08
C ILE A 79 21.78 -1.81 -10.79
N TYR A 80 21.33 -0.57 -10.73
CA TYR A 80 22.14 0.54 -10.21
C TYR A 80 21.63 0.91 -8.82
N ILE A 81 22.50 0.86 -7.82
CA ILE A 81 22.19 1.23 -6.44
C ILE A 81 23.11 2.38 -6.04
N LEU A 82 22.53 3.48 -5.57
CA LEU A 82 23.25 4.62 -5.04
C LEU A 82 22.77 4.90 -3.62
N GLU A 83 23.71 4.89 -2.68
CA GLU A 83 23.51 5.44 -1.34
C GLU A 83 23.86 6.92 -1.37
N THR A 84 22.90 7.80 -1.06
CA THR A 84 23.16 9.24 -1.10
C THR A 84 23.50 9.78 0.28
N ASP A 85 24.47 10.68 0.29
CA ASP A 85 24.88 11.49 1.43
C ASP A 85 25.24 12.91 0.98
N GLU A 86 25.66 13.75 1.91
CA GLU A 86 26.07 15.13 1.60
C GLU A 86 27.33 15.20 0.71
N GLY A 87 28.19 14.17 0.77
CA GLY A 87 29.43 14.05 -0.01
C GLY A 87 29.26 13.48 -1.40
N THR A 88 28.11 12.87 -1.69
CA THR A 88 27.82 12.23 -3.00
C THR A 88 27.87 13.27 -4.12
N LYS A 89 28.63 12.95 -5.17
CA LYS A 89 28.88 13.88 -6.28
C LYS A 89 27.93 13.64 -7.46
N ALA A 90 27.59 14.71 -8.17
CA ALA A 90 26.74 14.63 -9.37
C ALA A 90 27.36 13.74 -10.48
N SER A 91 28.68 13.53 -10.48
CA SER A 91 29.36 12.61 -11.41
C SER A 91 28.98 11.15 -11.21
N GLU A 92 28.50 10.75 -10.03
CA GLU A 92 28.01 9.39 -9.79
C GLU A 92 26.72 9.12 -10.57
N ILE A 93 25.89 10.14 -10.75
CA ILE A 93 24.69 10.07 -11.63
C ILE A 93 25.08 10.29 -13.09
N LYS A 94 25.87 11.37 -13.38
CA LYS A 94 26.17 11.80 -14.75
C LYS A 94 27.19 10.93 -15.46
N GLY A 95 27.86 10.04 -14.73
CA GLY A 95 28.97 9.23 -15.23
C GLY A 95 30.31 9.94 -15.20
N MET A 96 31.35 9.15 -15.32
CA MET A 96 32.74 9.61 -15.39
C MET A 96 33.33 9.25 -16.74
N PRO A 97 34.38 10.02 -17.25
CA PRO A 97 35.07 9.64 -18.43
C PRO A 97 35.72 8.25 -18.31
N ASP A 98 35.56 7.42 -19.32
CA ASP A 98 36.25 6.16 -19.42
C ASP A 98 37.73 6.44 -19.81
N LEU A 99 38.56 6.48 -18.79
CA LEU A 99 40.00 6.77 -18.99
C LEU A 99 40.69 5.69 -19.82
N GLY A 100 40.23 4.44 -19.74
CA GLY A 100 40.77 3.36 -20.58
C GLY A 100 40.57 3.69 -22.06
N LYS A 101 39.35 3.96 -22.49
CA LYS A 101 39.03 4.30 -23.89
C LYS A 101 39.62 5.64 -24.32
N LEU A 102 39.78 6.59 -23.41
CA LEU A 102 40.40 7.87 -23.70
C LEU A 102 41.90 7.69 -24.04
N PHE A 103 42.61 6.86 -23.27
CA PHE A 103 44.07 6.67 -23.48
C PHE A 103 44.41 5.60 -24.51
N THR A 104 43.57 4.56 -24.66
CA THR A 104 43.86 3.50 -25.65
C THR A 104 43.33 3.84 -27.03
N ASP A 105 42.13 4.36 -27.13
CA ASP A 105 41.39 4.54 -28.39
C ASP A 105 41.30 6.02 -28.82
N ASN A 106 41.80 6.93 -27.98
CA ASN A 106 41.64 8.38 -28.14
C ASN A 106 40.14 8.80 -28.29
N LYS A 107 39.25 8.04 -27.64
CA LYS A 107 37.79 8.29 -27.66
C LYS A 107 37.32 8.74 -26.32
N TYR A 108 36.60 9.85 -26.31
CA TYR A 108 35.88 10.33 -25.11
C TYR A 108 34.57 9.59 -25.00
N GLU A 109 34.49 8.63 -24.11
CA GLU A 109 33.26 7.96 -23.73
C GLU A 109 33.01 8.12 -22.23
N LEU A 110 31.74 8.07 -21.83
CA LEU A 110 31.32 8.17 -20.45
C LEU A 110 30.90 6.79 -19.95
N ASN A 111 31.41 6.39 -18.81
CA ASN A 111 30.88 5.27 -18.08
C ASN A 111 29.68 5.77 -17.28
N THR A 112 28.48 5.34 -17.64
CA THR A 112 27.21 5.78 -17.09
C THR A 112 26.37 4.59 -16.65
N PRO A 113 26.70 3.91 -15.53
CA PRO A 113 26.02 2.69 -15.11
C PRO A 113 24.51 2.86 -14.92
N ILE A 114 24.07 4.02 -14.43
CA ILE A 114 22.65 4.34 -14.25
C ILE A 114 21.86 4.35 -15.58
N ALA A 115 22.51 4.70 -16.70
CA ALA A 115 21.85 4.74 -18.00
C ALA A 115 21.58 3.33 -18.55
N ASP A 116 22.44 2.37 -18.24
CA ASP A 116 22.34 0.99 -18.69
C ASP A 116 21.50 0.10 -17.78
N ALA A 117 21.27 0.50 -16.54
CA ALA A 117 20.49 -0.25 -15.56
C ALA A 117 19.02 -0.40 -15.97
N GLU A 118 18.46 -1.60 -15.75
CA GLU A 118 17.01 -1.84 -15.85
C GLU A 118 16.27 -1.42 -14.57
N ILE A 119 16.96 -1.47 -13.43
CA ILE A 119 16.44 -1.09 -12.12
C ILE A 119 17.39 -0.06 -11.49
N VAL A 120 16.82 1.06 -11.07
CA VAL A 120 17.54 2.13 -10.37
C VAL A 120 17.01 2.24 -8.96
N ILE A 121 17.88 2.15 -7.98
CA ILE A 121 17.59 2.27 -6.54
C ILE A 121 18.42 3.41 -5.97
N ILE A 122 17.77 4.44 -5.46
CA ILE A 122 18.45 5.57 -4.79
C ILE A 122 18.06 5.56 -3.33
N ASN A 123 18.98 5.22 -2.46
CA ASN A 123 18.74 5.17 -1.03
C ASN A 123 19.03 6.51 -0.36
N GLU A 124 18.23 6.83 0.67
CA GLU A 124 18.38 8.01 1.54
C GLU A 124 18.40 9.34 0.75
N VAL A 125 17.52 9.45 -0.24
CA VAL A 125 17.48 10.59 -1.18
C VAL A 125 17.20 11.94 -0.50
N ASP A 126 16.69 11.93 0.72
CA ASP A 126 16.55 13.09 1.61
C ASP A 126 17.91 13.71 1.97
N LYS A 127 19.00 12.93 1.99
CA LYS A 127 20.35 13.40 2.26
C LYS A 127 21.10 13.90 1.01
N ALA A 128 20.53 13.68 -0.18
CA ALA A 128 21.15 14.07 -1.43
C ALA A 128 21.28 15.58 -1.55
N SER A 129 22.45 16.04 -2.01
CA SER A 129 22.65 17.46 -2.32
C SER A 129 21.74 17.94 -3.46
N SER A 130 21.52 19.27 -3.56
CA SER A 130 20.74 19.86 -4.66
C SER A 130 21.31 19.51 -6.05
N GLY A 131 22.63 19.38 -6.15
CA GLY A 131 23.30 18.97 -7.40
C GLY A 131 22.95 17.55 -7.84
N ILE A 132 22.87 16.60 -6.89
CA ILE A 132 22.43 15.22 -7.13
C ILE A 132 20.94 15.20 -7.52
N ARG A 133 20.08 15.88 -6.76
CA ARG A 133 18.63 15.95 -7.04
C ARG A 133 18.37 16.52 -8.43
N ASN A 134 19.06 17.58 -8.81
CA ASN A 134 18.97 18.14 -10.16
C ASN A 134 19.46 17.18 -11.25
N ALA A 135 20.53 16.42 -11.01
CA ALA A 135 21.00 15.41 -11.96
C ALA A 135 19.98 14.27 -12.15
N MET A 136 19.26 13.88 -11.10
CA MET A 136 18.21 12.86 -11.16
C MET A 136 16.96 13.31 -11.92
N LEU A 137 16.63 14.60 -11.97
CA LEU A 137 15.41 15.09 -12.63
C LEU A 137 15.31 14.64 -14.10
N GLY A 138 16.40 14.73 -14.85
CA GLY A 138 16.43 14.27 -16.25
C GLY A 138 16.26 12.76 -16.39
N VAL A 139 16.90 11.99 -15.49
CA VAL A 139 16.81 10.53 -15.46
C VAL A 139 15.38 10.08 -15.16
N MET A 140 14.73 10.70 -14.17
CA MET A 140 13.39 10.33 -13.73
C MET A 140 12.29 10.69 -14.73
N ASN A 141 12.37 11.88 -15.32
CA ASN A 141 11.28 12.42 -16.13
C ASN A 141 11.40 12.06 -17.60
N GLU A 142 12.56 12.29 -18.14
CA GLU A 142 12.80 12.23 -19.57
C GLU A 142 13.53 10.94 -19.98
N LYS A 143 13.94 10.14 -18.99
CA LYS A 143 14.78 8.95 -19.19
C LYS A 143 16.05 9.26 -19.98
N PHE A 144 16.64 10.41 -19.70
CA PHE A 144 17.90 10.84 -20.30
C PHE A 144 18.86 11.42 -19.25
N LEU A 145 20.13 11.14 -19.47
CA LEU A 145 21.25 11.81 -18.80
C LEU A 145 21.79 12.92 -19.71
N PHE A 146 21.94 14.12 -19.14
CA PHE A 146 22.59 15.22 -19.83
C PHE A 146 23.99 15.42 -19.26
N ASN A 147 25.00 15.23 -20.09
CA ASN A 147 26.38 15.54 -19.76
C ASN A 147 27.01 16.41 -20.87
N GLY A 148 26.99 17.72 -20.64
CA GLY A 148 27.37 18.71 -21.65
C GLY A 148 26.48 18.60 -22.88
N LYS A 149 27.06 18.31 -24.04
CA LYS A 149 26.34 18.13 -25.31
C LYS A 149 25.76 16.72 -25.51
N HIS A 150 26.10 15.79 -24.63
CA HIS A 150 25.70 14.40 -24.77
C HIS A 150 24.35 14.17 -24.07
N LYS A 151 23.42 13.59 -24.82
CA LYS A 151 22.12 13.12 -24.36
C LYS A 151 22.12 11.60 -24.40
N ILE A 152 22.20 10.95 -23.23
CA ILE A 152 22.35 9.50 -23.10
C ILE A 152 21.00 8.94 -22.62
N PRO A 153 20.34 8.05 -23.38
CA PRO A 153 19.07 7.46 -22.98
C PRO A 153 19.27 6.51 -21.80
N CYS A 154 18.37 6.56 -20.81
CA CYS A 154 18.32 5.66 -19.68
C CYS A 154 17.34 4.52 -19.94
N LYS A 155 17.75 3.27 -19.67
CA LYS A 155 17.02 2.05 -19.99
C LYS A 155 16.14 1.56 -18.85
N TRP A 156 16.10 2.27 -17.72
CA TRP A 156 15.40 1.80 -16.54
C TRP A 156 13.89 1.59 -16.79
N LYS A 157 13.38 0.52 -16.21
CA LYS A 157 11.96 0.14 -16.17
C LYS A 157 11.37 0.34 -14.78
N LEU A 158 12.21 0.24 -13.74
CA LEU A 158 11.84 0.50 -12.36
C LEU A 158 12.80 1.51 -11.74
N PHE A 159 12.28 2.64 -11.28
CA PHE A 159 13.03 3.65 -10.54
C PHE A 159 12.42 3.81 -9.15
N VAL A 160 13.19 3.47 -8.11
CA VAL A 160 12.72 3.55 -6.72
C VAL A 160 13.71 4.36 -5.90
N ALA A 161 13.21 5.32 -5.17
CA ALA A 161 13.99 6.01 -4.15
C ALA A 161 13.47 5.68 -2.76
N THR A 162 14.34 5.76 -1.75
CA THR A 162 13.97 5.66 -0.34
C THR A 162 14.37 6.93 0.41
N CYS A 163 13.57 7.32 1.38
CA CYS A 163 13.91 8.36 2.34
C CYS A 163 13.35 8.02 3.71
N ASN A 164 13.83 8.73 4.74
CA ASN A 164 13.29 8.59 6.07
C ASN A 164 12.04 9.47 6.23
N GLU A 165 12.12 10.70 5.76
CA GLU A 165 11.02 11.67 5.71
C GLU A 165 11.21 12.63 4.54
N ILE A 166 10.13 13.24 4.07
CA ILE A 166 10.20 14.35 3.12
C ILE A 166 10.33 15.63 3.94
N PRO A 167 11.39 16.45 3.72
CA PRO A 167 11.56 17.71 4.43
C PRO A 167 10.34 18.62 4.25
N LYS A 168 9.82 19.17 5.34
CA LYS A 168 8.57 19.95 5.34
C LYS A 168 8.63 21.22 4.49
N ASP A 169 9.80 21.85 4.46
CA ASP A 169 10.12 23.02 3.67
C ASP A 169 10.30 22.73 2.18
N GLU A 170 10.45 21.46 1.81
CA GLU A 170 10.67 21.00 0.43
C GLU A 170 9.48 20.25 -0.17
N THR A 171 8.38 20.04 0.57
CA THR A 171 7.24 19.20 0.12
C THR A 171 6.65 19.65 -1.22
N GLY A 172 6.71 20.92 -1.56
CA GLY A 172 6.27 21.49 -2.85
C GLY A 172 7.38 21.63 -3.89
N SER A 173 8.60 21.13 -3.62
CA SER A 173 9.70 21.30 -4.57
C SER A 173 9.54 20.41 -5.80
N PRO A 174 10.02 20.85 -6.97
CA PRO A 174 9.92 20.09 -8.22
C PRO A 174 10.52 18.69 -8.14
N PHE A 175 11.48 18.47 -7.27
CA PHE A 175 12.11 17.16 -7.09
C PHE A 175 11.16 16.13 -6.49
N TRP A 176 10.50 16.46 -5.38
CA TRP A 176 9.58 15.56 -4.70
C TRP A 176 8.27 15.35 -5.50
N ASP A 177 7.86 16.36 -6.29
CA ASP A 177 6.72 16.24 -7.21
C ASP A 177 6.94 15.21 -8.33
N ARG A 178 8.20 14.88 -8.65
CA ARG A 178 8.54 13.88 -9.67
C ARG A 178 8.29 12.44 -9.22
N PHE A 179 8.23 12.18 -7.93
CA PHE A 179 7.78 10.89 -7.41
C PHE A 179 6.26 10.85 -7.42
N MET A 180 5.69 10.34 -8.49
CA MET A 180 4.24 10.23 -8.64
C MET A 180 3.65 9.15 -7.75
N LEU A 181 4.45 8.12 -7.43
CA LEU A 181 4.08 7.04 -6.55
C LEU A 181 4.78 7.24 -5.21
N LYS A 182 4.01 7.48 -4.16
CA LYS A 182 4.54 7.68 -2.80
C LYS A 182 3.88 6.70 -1.84
N MET A 183 4.68 6.04 -1.01
CA MET A 183 4.17 5.11 -0.02
C MET A 183 4.93 5.21 1.29
N THR A 184 4.19 5.29 2.39
CA THR A 184 4.79 5.18 3.73
C THR A 184 4.93 3.71 4.10
N VAL A 185 6.16 3.31 4.44
CA VAL A 185 6.49 1.97 4.92
C VAL A 185 6.53 1.99 6.44
N ASN A 186 5.51 1.43 7.06
CA ASN A 186 5.38 1.39 8.51
C ASN A 186 6.23 0.28 9.14
N ARG A 187 6.49 0.43 10.43
CA ARG A 187 7.04 -0.66 11.26
C ARG A 187 6.03 -1.79 11.38
N VAL A 188 6.54 -3.00 11.48
CA VAL A 188 5.73 -4.18 11.79
C VAL A 188 5.18 -4.05 13.21
N SER A 189 3.92 -4.41 13.42
CA SER A 189 3.30 -4.37 14.74
C SER A 189 3.92 -5.38 15.69
N ALA A 190 3.81 -5.13 17.01
CA ALA A 190 4.32 -6.05 18.03
C ALA A 190 3.70 -7.46 17.91
N GLY A 191 2.40 -7.54 17.57
CA GLY A 191 1.71 -8.82 17.36
C GLY A 191 2.24 -9.62 16.16
N GLU A 192 2.54 -8.95 15.06
CA GLU A 192 3.15 -9.58 13.89
C GLU A 192 4.59 -10.03 14.17
N LEU A 193 5.37 -9.23 14.90
CA LEU A 193 6.71 -9.61 15.34
C LEU A 193 6.67 -10.83 16.26
N ALA A 194 5.72 -10.90 17.19
CA ALA A 194 5.55 -12.07 18.08
C ALA A 194 5.24 -13.33 17.26
N LYS A 195 4.37 -13.25 16.24
CA LYS A 195 4.11 -14.37 15.31
C LYS A 195 5.37 -14.78 14.53
N TYR A 196 6.18 -13.81 14.12
CA TYR A 196 7.44 -14.07 13.43
C TYR A 196 8.43 -14.82 14.32
N PHE A 197 8.61 -14.39 15.55
CA PHE A 197 9.51 -15.07 16.51
C PHE A 197 9.02 -16.48 16.88
N SER A 198 7.71 -16.68 17.04
CA SER A 198 7.14 -17.98 17.34
C SER A 198 7.34 -19.02 16.22
N LYS A 199 7.45 -18.59 14.96
CA LYS A 199 7.74 -19.45 13.81
C LYS A 199 9.24 -19.72 13.59
N GLY A 200 10.11 -19.22 14.47
CA GLY A 200 11.55 -19.31 14.31
C GLY A 200 12.10 -18.33 13.26
N ALA A 201 12.39 -17.13 13.69
CA ALA A 201 12.75 -15.98 12.84
C ALA A 201 13.81 -16.27 11.76
N ARG A 202 14.78 -17.15 12.02
CA ARG A 202 15.85 -17.49 11.05
C ARG A 202 15.34 -18.27 9.83
N ASN A 203 14.26 -19.04 9.99
CA ASN A 203 13.69 -19.91 8.96
C ASN A 203 12.40 -19.35 8.35
N TYR A 204 12.00 -18.14 8.77
CA TYR A 204 10.80 -17.53 8.25
C TYR A 204 10.95 -17.21 6.77
N ARG A 205 9.99 -17.66 5.98
CA ARG A 205 9.85 -17.33 4.56
C ARG A 205 8.38 -17.09 4.27
N GLU A 206 8.14 -16.09 3.49
CA GLU A 206 6.82 -15.74 2.97
C GLU A 206 6.91 -15.59 1.46
N LYS A 207 5.89 -16.07 0.75
CA LYS A 207 5.83 -15.99 -0.70
C LYS A 207 4.63 -15.17 -1.10
N PHE A 208 4.90 -14.17 -1.93
CA PHE A 208 3.87 -13.32 -2.52
C PHE A 208 3.83 -13.53 -4.03
N SER A 209 2.61 -13.58 -4.59
CA SER A 209 2.40 -13.67 -6.03
C SER A 209 1.65 -12.42 -6.49
N ILE A 210 2.36 -11.51 -7.14
CA ILE A 210 1.82 -10.23 -7.59
C ILE A 210 1.69 -10.24 -9.11
N GLY A 211 0.48 -10.05 -9.62
CA GLY A 211 0.24 -9.85 -11.05
C GLY A 211 0.68 -8.47 -11.49
N VAL A 212 1.45 -8.41 -12.57
CA VAL A 212 1.86 -7.14 -13.19
C VAL A 212 1.13 -7.02 -14.52
N PRO A 213 0.25 -6.01 -14.69
CA PRO A 213 -0.49 -5.85 -15.92
C PRO A 213 0.43 -5.41 -17.07
N SER A 214 0.18 -5.95 -18.25
CA SER A 214 0.81 -5.48 -19.47
C SER A 214 0.25 -4.10 -19.88
N LYS A 215 0.98 -3.39 -20.72
CA LYS A 215 0.52 -2.11 -21.26
C LYS A 215 -0.82 -2.25 -22.01
N GLN A 216 -1.02 -3.35 -22.74
CA GLN A 216 -2.27 -3.62 -23.45
C GLN A 216 -3.45 -3.83 -22.48
N GLU A 217 -3.23 -4.50 -21.36
CA GLU A 217 -4.27 -4.70 -20.34
C GLU A 217 -4.64 -3.37 -19.68
N ILE A 218 -3.66 -2.52 -19.38
CA ILE A 218 -3.93 -1.16 -18.87
C ILE A 218 -4.71 -0.34 -19.89
N GLU A 219 -4.37 -0.39 -21.17
CA GLU A 219 -5.03 0.36 -22.23
C GLU A 219 -6.46 -0.15 -22.53
N SER A 220 -6.75 -1.43 -22.30
CA SER A 220 -8.05 -2.05 -22.59
C SER A 220 -9.19 -1.63 -21.66
N LEU A 221 -8.89 -1.12 -20.47
CA LEU A 221 -9.88 -0.63 -19.51
C LEU A 221 -10.22 0.84 -19.80
N GLU A 222 -11.49 1.21 -19.63
CA GLU A 222 -11.93 2.61 -19.70
C GLU A 222 -12.34 3.11 -18.32
N VAL A 223 -11.86 4.29 -17.95
CA VAL A 223 -12.30 4.99 -16.74
C VAL A 223 -13.36 6.01 -17.18
N PRO A 224 -14.60 5.93 -16.67
CA PRO A 224 -15.67 6.83 -17.06
C PRO A 224 -15.34 8.31 -16.78
N ALA A 225 -15.66 9.18 -17.74
CA ALA A 225 -15.31 10.60 -17.67
C ALA A 225 -15.89 11.30 -16.42
N ASN A 226 -17.13 10.98 -16.05
CA ASN A 226 -17.78 11.54 -14.87
C ASN A 226 -17.07 11.17 -13.55
N LYS A 227 -16.37 10.04 -13.50
CA LYS A 227 -15.57 9.64 -12.34
C LYS A 227 -14.23 10.36 -12.32
N LEU A 228 -13.61 10.55 -13.49
CA LEU A 228 -12.40 11.37 -13.64
C LEU A 228 -12.65 12.83 -13.26
N GLU A 229 -13.80 13.40 -13.64
CA GLU A 229 -14.18 14.75 -13.21
C GLU A 229 -14.18 14.89 -11.68
N LYS A 230 -14.79 13.94 -10.97
CA LYS A 230 -14.77 13.93 -9.49
C LYS A 230 -13.36 13.83 -8.92
N TYR A 231 -12.49 13.05 -9.57
CA TYR A 231 -11.08 12.99 -9.18
C TYR A 231 -10.39 14.34 -9.39
N LEU A 232 -10.61 14.97 -10.54
CA LEU A 232 -9.99 16.25 -10.86
C LEU A 232 -10.42 17.34 -9.89
N GLU A 233 -11.68 17.38 -9.46
CA GLU A 233 -12.17 18.34 -8.45
C GLU A 233 -11.36 18.26 -7.12
N VAL A 234 -10.89 17.09 -6.75
CA VAL A 234 -10.01 16.90 -5.57
C VAL A 234 -8.55 17.14 -5.95
N GLY A 235 -8.13 16.62 -7.10
CA GLY A 235 -6.74 16.59 -7.54
C GLY A 235 -6.16 17.96 -7.90
N TYR A 236 -6.94 18.84 -8.50
CA TYR A 236 -6.46 20.14 -8.98
C TYR A 236 -5.86 21.03 -7.89
N GLN A 237 -6.32 20.88 -6.66
CA GLN A 237 -5.82 21.69 -5.55
C GLN A 237 -4.47 21.18 -5.01
N HIS A 238 -4.07 19.95 -5.36
CA HIS A 238 -2.95 19.26 -4.73
C HIS A 238 -1.90 18.69 -5.70
N SER A 239 -2.18 18.73 -6.99
CA SER A 239 -1.32 18.10 -8.00
C SER A 239 -1.12 18.99 -9.22
N SER A 240 0.05 18.84 -9.87
CA SER A 240 0.30 19.52 -11.14
C SER A 240 -0.50 18.88 -12.29
N ASP A 241 -0.82 19.65 -13.33
CA ASP A 241 -1.49 19.15 -14.55
C ASP A 241 -0.77 17.95 -15.14
N ARG A 242 0.56 17.96 -15.10
CA ARG A 242 1.39 16.84 -15.55
C ARG A 242 1.07 15.55 -14.78
N THR A 243 0.96 15.63 -13.47
CA THR A 243 0.66 14.49 -12.59
C THR A 243 -0.73 13.94 -12.89
N LEU A 244 -1.70 14.82 -13.13
CA LEU A 244 -3.08 14.44 -13.42
C LEU A 244 -3.25 13.67 -14.74
N THR A 245 -2.35 13.87 -15.72
CA THR A 245 -2.42 13.11 -17.00
C THR A 245 -2.22 11.60 -16.83
N PHE A 246 -1.58 11.16 -15.74
CA PHE A 246 -1.35 9.73 -15.46
C PHE A 246 -2.49 9.06 -14.72
N VAL A 247 -3.45 9.81 -14.19
CA VAL A 247 -4.56 9.26 -13.37
C VAL A 247 -5.33 8.13 -14.06
N PRO A 248 -5.74 8.25 -15.35
CA PRO A 248 -6.48 7.15 -15.97
C PRO A 248 -5.70 5.85 -16.07
N SER A 249 -4.45 5.90 -16.53
CA SER A 249 -3.61 4.70 -16.67
C SER A 249 -3.23 4.12 -15.30
N LEU A 250 -2.97 4.98 -14.32
CA LEU A 250 -2.63 4.56 -12.97
C LEU A 250 -3.82 3.88 -12.29
N THR A 251 -5.03 4.44 -12.39
CA THR A 251 -6.26 3.85 -11.85
C THR A 251 -6.50 2.45 -12.41
N LYS A 252 -6.30 2.25 -13.71
CA LYS A 252 -6.43 0.94 -14.35
C LYS A 252 -5.43 -0.06 -13.82
N ALA A 253 -4.15 0.33 -13.69
CA ALA A 253 -3.11 -0.51 -13.14
C ALA A 253 -3.38 -0.85 -11.66
N VAL A 254 -3.85 0.11 -10.86
CA VAL A 254 -4.26 -0.10 -9.46
C VAL A 254 -5.42 -1.08 -9.37
N SER A 255 -6.47 -0.93 -10.19
CA SER A 255 -7.60 -1.86 -10.22
C SER A 255 -7.14 -3.29 -10.48
N TYR A 256 -6.19 -3.46 -11.40
CA TYR A 256 -5.66 -4.77 -11.74
C TYR A 256 -4.79 -5.39 -10.63
N ILE A 257 -3.81 -4.63 -10.12
CA ILE A 257 -2.82 -5.14 -9.14
C ILE A 257 -3.47 -5.46 -7.80
N TRP A 258 -4.45 -4.65 -7.36
CA TRP A 258 -5.18 -4.86 -6.10
C TRP A 258 -6.44 -5.69 -6.26
N ASP A 259 -6.84 -6.03 -7.49
CA ASP A 259 -8.07 -6.76 -7.81
C ASP A 259 -9.31 -6.08 -7.19
N ILE A 260 -9.43 -4.77 -7.41
CA ILE A 260 -10.50 -3.92 -6.87
C ILE A 260 -11.27 -3.19 -7.97
N SER A 261 -12.50 -2.77 -7.66
CA SER A 261 -13.34 -1.99 -8.58
C SER A 261 -12.67 -0.67 -8.98
N LEU A 262 -13.06 -0.10 -10.12
CA LEU A 262 -12.52 1.17 -10.60
C LEU A 262 -12.73 2.32 -9.63
N ASP A 263 -13.81 2.32 -8.85
CA ASP A 263 -14.07 3.36 -7.85
C ASP A 263 -13.07 3.27 -6.69
N LYS A 264 -12.87 2.08 -6.15
CA LYS A 264 -11.84 1.82 -5.13
C LYS A 264 -10.44 2.11 -5.68
N ALA A 265 -10.20 1.80 -6.96
CA ALA A 265 -8.93 2.09 -7.61
C ALA A 265 -8.68 3.60 -7.77
N LEU A 266 -9.71 4.39 -8.11
CA LEU A 266 -9.60 5.86 -8.14
C LEU A 266 -9.27 6.44 -6.77
N VAL A 267 -9.95 5.97 -5.72
CA VAL A 267 -9.67 6.37 -4.34
C VAL A 267 -8.23 6.03 -3.95
N LYS A 268 -7.80 4.79 -4.21
CA LYS A 268 -6.42 4.36 -3.93
C LYS A 268 -5.39 5.14 -4.75
N THR A 269 -5.71 5.49 -5.98
CA THR A 269 -4.87 6.36 -6.82
C THR A 269 -4.72 7.74 -6.19
N ALA A 270 -5.79 8.34 -5.67
CA ALA A 270 -5.72 9.61 -4.95
C ALA A 270 -4.87 9.50 -3.66
N GLN A 271 -5.00 8.40 -2.92
CA GLN A 271 -4.17 8.13 -1.74
C GLN A 271 -2.69 8.04 -2.07
N ILE A 272 -2.34 7.39 -3.19
CA ILE A 272 -0.95 7.17 -3.63
C ILE A 272 -0.34 8.46 -4.18
N MET A 273 -1.08 9.20 -5.01
CA MET A 273 -0.54 10.37 -5.72
C MET A 273 -0.61 11.65 -4.90
N ILE A 274 -1.62 11.80 -4.06
CA ILE A 274 -1.90 13.03 -3.33
C ILE A 274 -1.71 12.82 -1.81
N SER A 275 -2.71 12.22 -1.16
CA SER A 275 -2.70 11.94 0.28
C SER A 275 -3.86 11.04 0.69
N GLN A 276 -3.80 10.50 1.90
CA GLN A 276 -4.92 9.73 2.49
C GLN A 276 -6.21 10.57 2.57
N ASN A 277 -6.09 11.85 2.93
CA ASN A 277 -7.24 12.76 3.03
C ASN A 277 -7.91 12.98 1.68
N ALA A 278 -7.12 13.15 0.60
CA ALA A 278 -7.66 13.28 -0.75
C ALA A 278 -8.40 12.01 -1.19
N GLY A 279 -7.89 10.82 -0.82
CA GLY A 279 -8.60 9.58 -1.05
C GLY A 279 -9.95 9.52 -0.33
N SER A 280 -10.00 9.90 0.93
CA SER A 280 -11.25 9.94 1.71
C SER A 280 -12.26 10.96 1.15
N GLU A 281 -11.80 12.14 0.73
CA GLU A 281 -12.64 13.14 0.09
C GLU A 281 -13.23 12.61 -1.23
N LEU A 282 -12.39 11.96 -2.06
CA LEU A 282 -12.83 11.38 -3.32
C LEU A 282 -13.83 10.23 -3.10
N GLN A 283 -13.59 9.37 -2.10
CA GLN A 283 -14.51 8.32 -1.72
C GLN A 283 -15.89 8.88 -1.41
N ASN A 284 -15.96 9.94 -0.60
CA ASN A 284 -17.21 10.64 -0.29
C ASN A 284 -17.90 11.22 -1.55
N LYS A 285 -17.13 11.74 -2.52
CA LYS A 285 -17.70 12.27 -3.78
C LYS A 285 -18.20 11.17 -4.71
N LEU A 286 -17.57 9.99 -4.70
CA LEU A 286 -17.97 8.85 -5.54
C LEU A 286 -19.18 8.10 -5.00
N MET A 287 -19.42 8.11 -3.68
CA MET A 287 -20.58 7.47 -3.07
C MET A 287 -21.90 8.07 -3.55
N SER A 288 -22.91 7.23 -3.78
CA SER A 288 -24.28 7.68 -4.04
C SER A 288 -24.90 8.33 -2.79
N PRO A 289 -25.92 9.18 -2.95
CA PRO A 289 -26.63 9.76 -1.81
C PRO A 289 -27.22 8.72 -0.85
N GLU A 290 -27.68 7.59 -1.39
CA GLU A 290 -28.26 6.47 -0.66
C GLU A 290 -27.20 5.78 0.22
N VAL A 291 -26.03 5.49 -0.36
CA VAL A 291 -24.91 4.89 0.38
C VAL A 291 -24.43 5.82 1.48
N LYS A 292 -24.35 7.13 1.20
CA LYS A 292 -24.00 8.14 2.22
C LYS A 292 -25.01 8.16 3.37
N ALA A 293 -26.30 8.05 3.06
CA ALA A 293 -27.33 8.03 4.08
C ALA A 293 -27.20 6.80 5.00
N VAL A 294 -26.86 5.63 4.44
CA VAL A 294 -26.59 4.42 5.23
C VAL A 294 -25.34 4.60 6.10
N MET A 295 -24.23 5.08 5.52
CA MET A 295 -23.00 5.33 6.29
C MET A 295 -23.20 6.32 7.44
N SER A 296 -23.96 7.40 7.21
CA SER A 296 -24.30 8.35 8.27
C SER A 296 -25.09 7.70 9.41
N LYS A 297 -26.01 6.75 9.10
CA LYS A 297 -26.73 5.99 10.13
C LYS A 297 -25.78 5.04 10.89
N VAL A 298 -24.82 4.43 10.23
CA VAL A 298 -23.78 3.61 10.87
C VAL A 298 -22.94 4.45 11.84
N GLU A 299 -22.52 5.64 11.44
CA GLU A 299 -21.80 6.55 12.32
C GLU A 299 -22.62 6.97 13.54
N MET A 300 -23.94 7.13 13.37
CA MET A 300 -24.85 7.45 14.47
C MET A 300 -25.01 6.33 15.51
N LEU A 301 -24.62 5.09 15.21
CA LEU A 301 -24.67 3.99 16.18
C LEU A 301 -23.93 4.33 17.48
N HIS A 302 -22.85 5.09 17.42
CA HIS A 302 -22.11 5.56 18.61
C HIS A 302 -22.96 6.40 19.57
N SER A 303 -24.01 7.04 19.09
CA SER A 303 -24.86 7.97 19.88
C SER A 303 -25.96 7.29 20.64
N HIS A 304 -26.22 6.00 20.42
CA HIS A 304 -27.31 5.27 21.09
C HIS A 304 -26.90 4.90 22.52
N SER A 305 -27.79 5.17 23.49
CA SER A 305 -27.49 5.00 24.91
C SER A 305 -28.00 3.69 25.51
N SER A 306 -28.85 2.97 24.78
CA SER A 306 -29.37 1.67 25.23
C SER A 306 -29.24 0.60 24.15
N ASN A 307 -29.15 -0.67 24.59
CA ASN A 307 -29.11 -1.83 23.69
C ASN A 307 -30.31 -1.94 22.79
N GLU A 308 -31.51 -1.63 23.29
CA GLU A 308 -32.75 -1.67 22.53
C GLU A 308 -32.73 -0.66 21.36
N GLN A 309 -32.26 0.56 21.60
CA GLN A 309 -32.11 1.57 20.56
C GLN A 309 -31.05 1.16 19.53
N LEU A 310 -29.95 0.54 19.99
CA LEU A 310 -28.87 0.07 19.14
C LEU A 310 -29.34 -1.06 18.21
N GLU A 311 -30.10 -2.05 18.73
CA GLU A 311 -30.63 -3.15 17.92
C GLU A 311 -31.65 -2.66 16.89
N LEU A 312 -32.52 -1.72 17.24
CA LEU A 312 -33.45 -1.10 16.29
C LEU A 312 -32.73 -0.36 15.17
N ALA A 313 -31.69 0.38 15.50
CA ALA A 313 -30.86 1.10 14.51
C ALA A 313 -30.12 0.14 13.58
N ILE A 314 -29.56 -0.97 14.09
CA ILE A 314 -28.92 -2.02 13.30
C ILE A 314 -29.93 -2.64 12.33
N ALA A 315 -31.12 -3.04 12.82
CA ALA A 315 -32.14 -3.63 11.96
C ALA A 315 -32.59 -2.67 10.84
N GLU A 316 -32.69 -1.37 11.12
CA GLU A 316 -32.98 -0.35 10.10
C GLU A 316 -31.86 -0.27 9.04
N ILE A 317 -30.58 -0.27 9.44
CA ILE A 317 -29.43 -0.24 8.53
C ILE A 317 -29.43 -1.49 7.66
N GLU A 318 -29.59 -2.67 8.21
CA GLU A 318 -29.66 -3.94 7.48
C GLU A 318 -30.81 -3.96 6.47
N SER A 319 -31.96 -3.44 6.83
CA SER A 319 -33.10 -3.29 5.92
C SER A 319 -32.80 -2.37 4.74
N LEU A 320 -32.10 -1.27 4.98
CA LEU A 320 -31.67 -0.34 3.93
C LEU A 320 -30.61 -0.98 3.01
N ILE A 321 -29.63 -1.68 3.56
CA ILE A 321 -28.63 -2.42 2.81
C ILE A 321 -29.31 -3.41 1.86
N ASN A 322 -30.19 -4.26 2.37
CA ASN A 322 -30.94 -5.23 1.58
C ASN A 322 -31.78 -4.57 0.48
N THR A 323 -32.43 -3.46 0.78
CA THR A 323 -33.24 -2.70 -0.18
C THR A 323 -32.39 -2.12 -1.30
N TYR A 324 -31.26 -1.50 -0.97
CA TYR A 324 -30.41 -0.86 -1.97
C TYR A 324 -29.60 -1.86 -2.79
N THR A 325 -29.17 -2.98 -2.19
CA THR A 325 -28.52 -4.08 -2.91
C THR A 325 -29.49 -4.74 -3.90
N SER A 326 -30.73 -5.03 -3.50
CA SER A 326 -31.74 -5.62 -4.38
C SER A 326 -32.11 -4.71 -5.56
N ARG A 327 -31.97 -3.39 -5.42
CA ARG A 327 -32.19 -2.41 -6.48
C ARG A 327 -30.95 -2.13 -7.33
N GLY A 328 -29.81 -2.75 -7.01
CA GLY A 328 -28.53 -2.51 -7.70
C GLY A 328 -27.96 -1.10 -7.47
N ILE A 329 -28.37 -0.43 -6.38
CA ILE A 329 -27.84 0.89 -5.97
C ILE A 329 -26.54 0.73 -5.19
N MET A 330 -26.44 -0.39 -4.45
CA MET A 330 -25.27 -0.74 -3.63
C MET A 330 -24.65 -2.03 -4.15
N ASP A 331 -23.33 -2.08 -4.29
CA ASP A 331 -22.58 -3.28 -4.67
C ASP A 331 -22.10 -4.06 -3.44
N GLU A 332 -21.69 -5.34 -3.65
CA GLU A 332 -21.21 -6.21 -2.56
C GLU A 332 -20.04 -5.58 -1.79
N GLY A 333 -19.14 -4.90 -2.47
CA GLY A 333 -17.99 -4.28 -1.81
C GLY A 333 -18.34 -3.08 -0.94
N GLN A 334 -19.43 -2.37 -1.23
CA GLN A 334 -19.96 -1.31 -0.39
C GLN A 334 -20.71 -1.89 0.82
N VAL A 335 -21.37 -3.04 0.64
CA VAL A 335 -22.01 -3.78 1.76
C VAL A 335 -20.93 -4.23 2.74
N ASP A 336 -19.87 -4.90 2.26
CA ASP A 336 -18.76 -5.37 3.11
C ASP A 336 -18.13 -4.21 3.91
N GLU A 337 -17.95 -3.04 3.29
CA GLU A 337 -17.38 -1.86 3.95
C GLU A 337 -18.29 -1.33 5.07
N ILE A 338 -19.58 -1.30 4.83
CA ILE A 338 -20.60 -0.90 5.82
C ILE A 338 -20.63 -1.89 6.98
N GLU A 339 -20.66 -3.19 6.69
CA GLU A 339 -20.69 -4.24 7.71
C GLU A 339 -19.44 -4.24 8.58
N LEU A 340 -18.25 -4.05 7.98
CA LEU A 340 -17.01 -3.91 8.75
C LEU A 340 -17.02 -2.68 9.65
N SER A 341 -17.54 -1.55 9.16
CA SER A 341 -17.69 -0.33 9.95
C SER A 341 -18.66 -0.53 11.12
N MET A 342 -19.79 -1.19 10.87
CA MET A 342 -20.74 -1.55 11.92
C MET A 342 -20.11 -2.45 12.98
N GLN A 343 -19.42 -3.52 12.57
CA GLN A 343 -18.74 -4.44 13.48
C GLN A 343 -17.71 -3.71 14.35
N TYR A 344 -16.90 -2.82 13.78
CA TYR A 344 -15.94 -2.03 14.54
C TYR A 344 -16.59 -1.15 15.59
N ILE A 345 -17.71 -0.46 15.23
CA ILE A 345 -18.45 0.39 16.15
C ILE A 345 -19.05 -0.46 17.28
N LEU A 346 -19.68 -1.58 16.93
CA LEU A 346 -20.35 -2.46 17.89
C LEU A 346 -19.40 -3.15 18.86
N GLN A 347 -18.18 -3.48 18.42
CA GLN A 347 -17.15 -4.05 19.30
C GLN A 347 -16.66 -3.08 20.37
N ASN A 348 -16.77 -1.77 20.11
CA ASN A 348 -16.29 -0.72 21.02
C ASN A 348 -17.46 0.08 21.64
N HIS A 349 -18.69 -0.42 21.55
CA HIS A 349 -19.87 0.33 21.97
C HIS A 349 -20.13 0.19 23.49
N PRO A 350 -20.22 1.33 24.24
CA PRO A 350 -20.35 1.31 25.70
C PRO A 350 -21.59 0.54 26.22
N ALA A 351 -22.70 0.57 25.48
CA ALA A 351 -23.92 -0.14 25.87
C ALA A 351 -23.76 -1.67 25.89
N ARG A 352 -22.84 -2.24 25.08
CA ARG A 352 -22.52 -3.67 25.10
C ARG A 352 -21.58 -4.07 26.23
N GLU A 353 -20.68 -3.18 26.65
CA GLU A 353 -19.85 -3.42 27.83
C GLU A 353 -20.71 -3.50 29.10
N THR A 354 -21.74 -2.66 29.18
CA THR A 354 -22.67 -2.67 30.32
C THR A 354 -23.48 -3.98 30.39
N GLN A 355 -23.90 -4.53 29.25
CA GLN A 355 -24.63 -5.79 29.20
C GLN A 355 -23.78 -7.00 29.60
N VAL A 356 -22.53 -7.04 29.18
CA VAL A 356 -21.57 -8.10 29.57
C VAL A 356 -21.30 -8.07 31.06
N THR A 357 -21.24 -6.89 31.69
CA THR A 357 -21.12 -6.74 33.14
C THR A 357 -22.40 -7.15 33.87
N GLU A 358 -23.56 -6.74 33.38
CA GLU A 358 -24.88 -7.14 33.97
C GLU A 358 -25.11 -8.63 33.83
N ASP A 359 -24.83 -9.25 32.69
CA ASP A 359 -24.94 -10.71 32.49
C ASP A 359 -23.93 -11.47 33.36
N PHE A 360 -22.72 -10.95 33.57
CA PHE A 360 -21.75 -11.53 34.47
C PHE A 360 -22.15 -11.40 35.93
N GLU A 361 -22.68 -10.25 36.36
CA GLU A 361 -23.21 -10.04 37.71
C GLU A 361 -24.42 -10.92 37.97
N ALA A 362 -25.32 -11.07 36.99
CA ALA A 362 -26.48 -11.98 37.07
C ALA A 362 -26.03 -13.45 37.23
N MET A 363 -25.04 -13.88 36.41
CA MET A 363 -24.46 -15.22 36.45
C MET A 363 -23.73 -15.49 37.78
N MET A 364 -23.02 -14.48 38.33
CA MET A 364 -22.39 -14.60 39.65
C MET A 364 -23.41 -14.65 40.77
N SER A 365 -24.48 -13.88 40.70
CA SER A 365 -25.61 -13.92 41.64
C SER A 365 -26.32 -15.28 41.64
N GLU A 366 -26.58 -15.87 40.46
CA GLU A 366 -27.10 -17.24 40.36
C GLU A 366 -26.16 -18.28 40.94
N ALA A 367 -24.83 -18.12 40.69
CA ALA A 367 -23.84 -19.03 41.27
C ALA A 367 -23.76 -18.93 42.78
N GLU A 368 -23.92 -17.75 43.38
CA GLU A 368 -24.01 -17.56 44.83
C GLU A 368 -25.28 -18.21 45.42
N VAL A 369 -26.41 -18.04 44.73
CA VAL A 369 -27.68 -18.72 45.15
C VAL A 369 -27.52 -20.25 45.07
N PHE A 370 -26.90 -20.78 44.04
CA PHE A 370 -26.58 -22.21 43.93
C PHE A 370 -25.64 -22.69 45.03
N ALA A 371 -24.62 -21.91 45.38
CA ALA A 371 -23.72 -22.21 46.45
C ALA A 371 -24.40 -22.24 47.82
N ASP A 372 -25.30 -21.31 48.10
CA ASP A 372 -26.11 -21.24 49.33
C ASP A 372 -27.10 -22.41 49.43
N VAL A 373 -27.75 -22.77 48.33
CA VAL A 373 -28.67 -23.93 48.26
C VAL A 373 -27.88 -25.24 48.43
N ALA A 374 -26.65 -25.35 47.89
CA ALA A 374 -25.81 -26.51 48.08
C ALA A 374 -25.32 -26.64 49.54
N LEU A 375 -25.03 -25.53 50.20
CA LEU A 375 -24.69 -25.50 51.64
C LEU A 375 -25.88 -25.85 52.52
N GLN A 376 -27.08 -25.40 52.22
CA GLN A 376 -28.32 -25.72 52.96
C GLN A 376 -28.75 -27.18 52.78
N ASN A 377 -28.42 -27.83 51.65
CA ASN A 377 -28.75 -29.23 51.39
C ASN A 377 -27.64 -30.21 51.78
N GLY A 378 -26.65 -29.79 52.55
CA GLY A 378 -25.70 -30.70 53.19
C GLY A 378 -24.63 -31.32 52.29
N TYR A 379 -24.37 -30.75 51.12
CA TYR A 379 -23.21 -31.11 50.33
C TYR A 379 -21.93 -30.47 50.94
N VAL A 380 -21.51 -31.01 52.05
CA VAL A 380 -20.22 -30.70 52.68
C VAL A 380 -19.16 -31.62 52.10
N GLY A 381 -18.20 -31.02 51.48
CA GLY A 381 -16.88 -31.63 51.53
C GLY A 381 -16.24 -32.00 50.22
N LEU A 382 -15.43 -31.12 49.74
CA LEU A 382 -14.06 -31.49 49.39
C LEU A 382 -13.13 -30.49 50.06
N LYS A 383 -12.59 -30.92 51.19
CA LYS A 383 -11.53 -30.24 51.93
C LYS A 383 -10.29 -30.04 51.06
N ASN A 384 -9.80 -28.84 51.11
CA ASN A 384 -8.45 -28.47 50.77
C ASN A 384 -7.42 -29.54 51.24
N GLY A 385 -6.76 -30.17 50.31
CA GLY A 385 -5.53 -30.92 50.51
C GLY A 385 -4.36 -30.10 49.97
N SER A 386 -3.63 -29.52 50.88
CA SER A 386 -2.34 -28.86 50.68
C SER A 386 -1.34 -29.77 49.98
N SER A 387 -0.58 -29.26 49.08
CA SER A 387 0.89 -29.21 49.15
C SER A 387 1.48 -28.85 47.80
N ASN A 388 2.11 -27.70 47.74
CA ASN A 388 3.24 -27.42 46.85
C ASN A 388 4.36 -28.45 47.13
N PRO A 389 5.17 -28.94 46.16
CA PRO A 389 6.40 -28.22 45.90
C PRO A 389 6.91 -28.30 44.46
N PHE A 390 7.66 -27.24 44.13
CA PHE A 390 8.62 -26.92 43.08
C PHE A 390 8.08 -26.12 41.92
#